data_a315c18eab24f4c4a33e1d28fa56c4ff
#
_entry.id   a315c18eab24f4c4a33e1d28fa56c4ff
#
_cell.length_a   1.000
_cell.length_b   1.000
_cell.length_c   1.000
_cell.angle_alpha   90.00
_cell.angle_beta   90.00
_cell.angle_gamma   90.00
#
_symmetry.space_group_name_H-M   'P 1'
#
loop_
_entity.id
_entity.type
_entity.pdbx_description
1 polymer ?
#
loop_
_entity_poly.entity_id
_entity_poly.type
_entity_poly.pdbx_seq_one_letter_code
_entity_poly.pdbx_strand_id
1 'polypeptide(L)'
;MDIKIMDIVGRRSYNCDILFRIIDIRKVNDQKIAVLYGEDFRLVADAPYEDLVVVDHLQRVKLEKEYRTLEEQSFKLFKQDVELIKNRQEYEATGGYVKPSNYFQMPGKVLHMDGDPSYLKKCMTLYEKVGIPVLGIHCNEKEMPERIGGLINLYRPDILVITGHDAYSKAKGKMTDINAYRHSKHFVQTVKEARKKIPHLDQLVIFAGACQSHFESLIHAGANFASSPERINIHALDPVYIVAKISFTPFMERINVWDVLRNTLTGEKGLGGIDTRGVLRTGMPYRPIQEEDE
;
A
#
# COMPACT_ATOMS: atom_id res chain seq x y z
N MET A 1 -6.98 -35.41 5.82
CA MET A 1 -6.55 -35.12 4.43
C MET A 1 -5.09 -34.68 4.47
N ASP A 2 -4.25 -35.22 3.59
CA ASP A 2 -2.88 -34.73 3.47
C ASP A 2 -2.88 -33.35 2.79
N ILE A 3 -2.33 -32.37 3.49
CA ILE A 3 -2.19 -31.00 3.01
C ILE A 3 -1.05 -30.95 1.98
N LYS A 4 -1.29 -30.28 0.83
CA LYS A 4 -0.37 -30.22 -0.32
C LYS A 4 0.03 -28.79 -0.65
N ILE A 5 1.11 -28.64 -1.41
CA ILE A 5 1.48 -27.35 -2.02
C ILE A 5 0.31 -26.85 -2.87
N MET A 6 0.03 -25.56 -2.84
CA MET A 6 -1.08 -24.83 -3.43
C MET A 6 -2.43 -24.95 -2.69
N ASP A 7 -2.54 -25.76 -1.66
CA ASP A 7 -3.76 -25.77 -0.84
C ASP A 7 -3.94 -24.44 -0.10
N ILE A 8 -5.21 -24.03 0.05
CA ILE A 8 -5.58 -22.88 0.87
C ILE A 8 -5.84 -23.36 2.29
N VAL A 9 -5.08 -22.81 3.23
CA VAL A 9 -5.07 -23.20 4.62
C VAL A 9 -5.24 -22.01 5.56
N GLY A 10 -5.75 -22.27 6.75
CA GLY A 10 -5.67 -21.37 7.90
C GLY A 10 -4.76 -21.96 8.97
N ARG A 11 -4.36 -21.15 9.95
CA ARG A 11 -3.62 -21.60 11.14
C ARG A 11 -4.55 -21.75 12.31
N ARG A 12 -4.55 -22.94 12.94
CA ARG A 12 -5.37 -23.23 14.15
C ARG A 12 -5.03 -22.29 15.30
N SER A 13 -3.73 -22.03 15.50
CA SER A 13 -3.22 -21.17 16.57
C SER A 13 -3.71 -19.71 16.48
N TYR A 14 -4.24 -19.31 15.31
CA TYR A 14 -4.80 -17.98 15.02
C TYR A 14 -6.27 -18.05 14.57
N ASN A 15 -6.99 -19.12 14.90
CA ASN A 15 -8.41 -19.30 14.55
C ASN A 15 -8.74 -19.17 13.05
N CYS A 16 -7.76 -19.47 12.18
CA CYS A 16 -7.89 -19.35 10.73
C CYS A 16 -8.32 -17.94 10.27
N ASP A 17 -7.82 -16.91 10.93
CA ASP A 17 -8.15 -15.49 10.67
C ASP A 17 -7.64 -14.98 9.33
N ILE A 18 -6.62 -15.62 8.77
CA ILE A 18 -6.02 -15.30 7.47
C ILE A 18 -5.97 -16.55 6.60
N LEU A 19 -6.31 -16.37 5.32
CA LEU A 19 -6.14 -17.41 4.30
C LEU A 19 -4.72 -17.37 3.74
N PHE A 20 -4.10 -18.53 3.73
CA PHE A 20 -2.76 -18.72 3.18
C PHE A 20 -2.77 -19.78 2.09
N ARG A 21 -1.94 -19.56 1.08
CA ARG A 21 -1.54 -20.58 0.10
C ARG A 21 -0.25 -21.21 0.53
N ILE A 22 -0.17 -22.51 0.52
CA ILE A 22 1.10 -23.24 0.75
C ILE A 22 1.95 -23.12 -0.50
N ILE A 23 3.13 -22.52 -0.35
CA ILE A 23 4.08 -22.38 -1.47
C ILE A 23 5.25 -23.35 -1.40
N ASP A 24 5.52 -23.90 -0.20
CA ASP A 24 6.57 -24.91 -0.01
C ASP A 24 6.33 -25.72 1.28
N ILE A 25 6.85 -26.94 1.34
CA ILE A 25 6.85 -27.80 2.54
C ILE A 25 8.25 -28.36 2.74
N ARG A 26 8.85 -28.03 3.88
CA ARG A 26 10.24 -28.41 4.22
C ARG A 26 10.28 -29.29 5.47
N LYS A 27 11.31 -30.11 5.58
CA LYS A 27 11.61 -30.86 6.80
C LYS A 27 12.79 -30.18 7.52
N VAL A 28 12.54 -29.66 8.72
CA VAL A 28 13.55 -28.99 9.56
C VAL A 28 13.54 -29.69 10.93
N ASN A 29 14.67 -30.22 11.36
CA ASN A 29 14.80 -30.94 12.65
C ASN A 29 13.69 -31.98 12.89
N ASP A 30 13.45 -32.85 11.89
CA ASP A 30 12.38 -33.85 11.87
C ASP A 30 10.92 -33.33 11.91
N GLN A 31 10.70 -32.03 11.98
CA GLN A 31 9.38 -31.42 11.87
C GLN A 31 9.09 -30.97 10.44
N LYS A 32 7.85 -31.21 9.99
CA LYS A 32 7.37 -30.63 8.73
C LYS A 32 6.96 -29.17 8.96
N ILE A 33 7.58 -28.26 8.22
CA ILE A 33 7.28 -26.82 8.23
C ILE A 33 6.74 -26.43 6.86
N ALA A 34 5.61 -25.78 6.82
CA ALA A 34 5.06 -25.20 5.58
C ALA A 34 5.43 -23.74 5.47
N VAL A 35 5.74 -23.29 4.26
CA VAL A 35 5.89 -21.90 3.91
C VAL A 35 4.56 -21.41 3.35
N LEU A 36 3.99 -20.41 4.00
CA LEU A 36 2.66 -19.88 3.76
C LEU A 36 2.75 -18.50 3.11
N TYR A 37 1.94 -18.29 2.07
CA TYR A 37 1.78 -17.03 1.37
C TYR A 37 0.36 -16.50 1.59
N GLY A 38 0.20 -15.29 2.13
CA GLY A 38 -1.10 -14.67 2.40
C GLY A 38 -1.86 -14.37 1.10
N GLU A 39 -3.17 -14.67 1.04
CA GLU A 39 -3.97 -14.38 -0.15
C GLU A 39 -4.23 -12.86 -0.30
N ASP A 40 -4.58 -12.17 0.76
CA ASP A 40 -4.93 -10.74 0.75
C ASP A 40 -4.03 -9.88 1.65
N PHE A 41 -3.19 -10.51 2.46
CA PHE A 41 -2.23 -9.85 3.34
C PHE A 41 -0.80 -10.08 2.85
N ARG A 42 0.05 -9.04 2.92
CA ARG A 42 1.47 -9.07 2.51
C ARG A 42 2.32 -9.87 3.48
N LEU A 43 1.95 -11.12 3.72
CA LEU A 43 2.57 -11.97 4.72
C LEU A 43 3.10 -13.26 4.09
N VAL A 44 4.39 -13.53 4.32
CA VAL A 44 5.02 -14.84 4.11
C VAL A 44 5.48 -15.35 5.47
N ALA A 45 4.91 -16.46 5.92
CA ALA A 45 5.16 -17.04 7.23
C ALA A 45 5.53 -18.50 7.14
N ASP A 46 6.32 -18.96 8.09
CA ASP A 46 6.57 -20.40 8.31
C ASP A 46 5.61 -20.89 9.41
N ALA A 47 5.04 -22.07 9.23
CA ALA A 47 4.18 -22.69 10.23
C ALA A 47 4.43 -24.19 10.35
N PRO A 48 4.33 -24.77 11.56
CA PRO A 48 4.30 -26.20 11.72
C PRO A 48 3.14 -26.80 10.91
N TYR A 49 3.40 -27.88 10.19
CA TYR A 49 2.39 -28.55 9.36
C TYR A 49 1.15 -28.96 10.18
N GLU A 50 1.34 -29.31 11.45
CA GLU A 50 0.30 -29.72 12.37
C GLU A 50 -0.64 -28.56 12.80
N ASP A 51 -0.17 -27.31 12.68
CA ASP A 51 -0.97 -26.11 12.96
C ASP A 51 -1.92 -25.74 11.80
N LEU A 52 -1.78 -26.42 10.66
CA LEU A 52 -2.54 -26.08 9.46
C LEU A 52 -3.87 -26.82 9.38
N VAL A 53 -4.87 -26.14 8.86
CA VAL A 53 -6.17 -26.68 8.51
C VAL A 53 -6.51 -26.29 7.10
N VAL A 54 -6.87 -27.25 6.26
CA VAL A 54 -7.47 -26.92 4.97
C VAL A 54 -8.79 -26.24 5.23
N VAL A 55 -8.92 -25.02 4.73
CA VAL A 55 -10.14 -24.23 4.86
C VAL A 55 -11.17 -24.79 3.89
N ASP A 56 -12.33 -25.19 4.42
CA ASP A 56 -13.40 -25.71 3.59
C ASP A 56 -13.93 -24.63 2.63
N HIS A 57 -14.60 -25.08 1.57
CA HIS A 57 -15.10 -24.19 0.54
C HIS A 57 -16.08 -23.13 1.09
N LEU A 58 -16.93 -23.49 2.06
CA LEU A 58 -17.92 -22.57 2.64
C LEU A 58 -17.25 -21.50 3.50
N GLN A 59 -16.29 -21.87 4.33
CA GLN A 59 -15.51 -20.93 5.13
C GLN A 59 -14.70 -20.00 4.24
N ARG A 60 -14.08 -20.53 3.18
CA ARG A 60 -13.33 -19.76 2.21
C ARG A 60 -14.23 -18.71 1.51
N VAL A 61 -15.38 -19.12 0.97
CA VAL A 61 -16.33 -18.20 0.33
C VAL A 61 -16.83 -17.14 1.30
N LYS A 62 -17.01 -17.48 2.58
CA LYS A 62 -17.43 -16.52 3.60
C LYS A 62 -16.35 -15.45 3.83
N LEU A 63 -15.10 -15.84 4.05
CA LEU A 63 -13.98 -14.91 4.25
C LEU A 63 -13.73 -14.06 3.01
N GLU A 64 -13.69 -14.65 1.82
CA GLU A 64 -13.55 -13.93 0.56
C GLU A 64 -14.66 -12.89 0.37
N LYS A 65 -15.91 -13.23 0.74
CA LYS A 65 -17.04 -12.30 0.70
C LYS A 65 -16.88 -11.15 1.71
N GLU A 66 -16.42 -11.43 2.92
CA GLU A 66 -16.16 -10.41 3.94
C GLU A 66 -15.10 -9.42 3.46
N TYR A 67 -13.95 -9.89 2.95
CA TYR A 67 -12.90 -9.03 2.39
C TYR A 67 -13.39 -8.22 1.19
N ARG A 68 -14.11 -8.86 0.26
CA ARG A 68 -14.69 -8.18 -0.89
C ARG A 68 -15.66 -7.07 -0.49
N THR A 69 -16.47 -7.31 0.54
CA THR A 69 -17.38 -6.29 1.07
C THR A 69 -16.62 -5.11 1.65
N LEU A 70 -15.52 -5.34 2.38
CA LEU A 70 -14.66 -4.29 2.90
C LEU A 70 -13.99 -3.50 1.76
N GLU A 71 -13.47 -4.16 0.73
CA GLU A 71 -12.90 -3.51 -0.45
C GLU A 71 -13.94 -2.63 -1.17
N GLU A 72 -15.16 -3.14 -1.36
CA GLU A 72 -16.26 -2.39 -1.98
C GLU A 72 -16.65 -1.15 -1.15
N GLN A 73 -16.70 -1.27 0.18
CA GLN A 73 -16.97 -0.15 1.09
C GLN A 73 -15.87 0.91 1.03
N SER A 74 -14.60 0.50 1.14
CA SER A 74 -13.45 1.40 1.03
C SER A 74 -13.41 2.13 -0.32
N PHE A 75 -13.68 1.40 -1.39
CA PHE A 75 -13.75 1.98 -2.73
C PHE A 75 -14.90 2.97 -2.90
N LYS A 76 -16.06 2.68 -2.29
CA LYS A 76 -17.22 3.58 -2.28
C LYS A 76 -16.91 4.87 -1.52
N LEU A 77 -16.33 4.77 -0.33
CA LEU A 77 -15.92 5.93 0.46
C LEU A 77 -14.91 6.79 -0.30
N PHE A 78 -13.92 6.16 -0.93
CA PHE A 78 -12.95 6.86 -1.77
C PHE A 78 -13.63 7.63 -2.91
N LYS A 79 -14.55 6.99 -3.65
CA LYS A 79 -15.30 7.67 -4.73
C LYS A 79 -16.10 8.87 -4.22
N GLN A 80 -16.77 8.73 -3.09
CA GLN A 80 -17.52 9.83 -2.47
C GLN A 80 -16.60 11.00 -2.11
N ASP A 81 -15.45 10.73 -1.53
CA ASP A 81 -14.46 11.76 -1.18
C ASP A 81 -13.94 12.51 -2.43
N VAL A 82 -13.61 11.77 -3.50
CA VAL A 82 -13.13 12.36 -4.76
C VAL A 82 -14.21 13.23 -5.38
N GLU A 83 -15.47 12.80 -5.38
CA GLU A 83 -16.58 13.55 -5.93
C GLU A 83 -16.86 14.84 -5.13
N LEU A 84 -16.80 14.78 -3.81
CA LEU A 84 -16.92 15.96 -2.94
C LEU A 84 -15.80 16.99 -3.22
N ILE A 85 -14.56 16.52 -3.35
CA ILE A 85 -13.42 17.39 -3.68
C ILE A 85 -13.63 18.02 -5.07
N LYS A 86 -14.03 17.22 -6.06
CA LYS A 86 -14.27 17.70 -7.42
C LYS A 86 -15.36 18.78 -7.45
N ASN A 87 -16.49 18.54 -6.80
CA ASN A 87 -17.61 19.49 -6.76
C ASN A 87 -17.21 20.80 -6.07
N ARG A 88 -16.43 20.74 -4.98
CA ARG A 88 -15.90 21.93 -4.31
C ARG A 88 -14.95 22.72 -5.21
N GLN A 89 -14.02 22.06 -5.88
CA GLN A 89 -13.08 22.71 -6.81
C GLN A 89 -13.77 23.30 -8.03
N GLU A 90 -14.80 22.65 -8.55
CA GLU A 90 -15.61 23.19 -9.63
C GLU A 90 -16.30 24.49 -9.18
N TYR A 91 -16.89 24.52 -8.00
CA TYR A 91 -17.48 25.73 -7.42
C TYR A 91 -16.44 26.84 -7.22
N GLU A 92 -15.28 26.55 -6.66
CA GLU A 92 -14.20 27.52 -6.47
C GLU A 92 -13.67 28.07 -7.81
N ALA A 93 -13.47 27.20 -8.80
CA ALA A 93 -12.98 27.57 -10.12
C ALA A 93 -13.97 28.42 -10.91
N THR A 94 -15.28 28.23 -10.69
CA THR A 94 -16.35 28.97 -11.39
C THR A 94 -16.80 30.23 -10.65
N GLY A 95 -16.36 30.40 -9.40
CA GLY A 95 -16.85 31.50 -8.54
C GLY A 95 -18.36 31.47 -8.32
N GLY A 96 -18.99 30.28 -8.43
CA GLY A 96 -20.42 30.09 -8.34
C GLY A 96 -21.21 30.42 -9.62
N TYR A 97 -20.54 30.77 -10.73
CA TYR A 97 -21.21 30.97 -12.02
C TYR A 97 -21.60 29.61 -12.64
N VAL A 98 -22.79 29.59 -13.27
CA VAL A 98 -23.44 28.39 -13.82
C VAL A 98 -22.73 27.81 -15.07
N LYS A 99 -21.79 28.52 -15.68
CA LYS A 99 -21.03 27.99 -16.84
C LYS A 99 -19.85 27.15 -16.35
N PRO A 100 -19.78 25.87 -16.73
CA PRO A 100 -18.59 25.05 -16.45
C PRO A 100 -17.37 25.73 -17.07
N SER A 101 -16.41 26.09 -16.24
CA SER A 101 -15.11 26.55 -16.73
C SER A 101 -14.35 25.32 -17.24
N ASN A 102 -13.70 25.46 -18.39
CA ASN A 102 -12.82 24.42 -18.93
C ASN A 102 -11.57 24.33 -18.05
N TYR A 103 -11.58 23.46 -17.06
CA TYR A 103 -10.43 23.18 -16.22
C TYR A 103 -10.02 21.70 -16.35
N PHE A 104 -8.79 21.40 -15.99
CA PHE A 104 -8.29 20.03 -15.92
C PHE A 104 -7.65 19.75 -14.56
N GLN A 105 -7.64 18.49 -14.16
CA GLN A 105 -7.04 18.01 -12.93
C GLN A 105 -5.88 17.08 -13.26
N MET A 106 -4.76 17.25 -12.55
CA MET A 106 -3.58 16.40 -12.66
C MET A 106 -3.34 15.71 -11.31
N PRO A 107 -3.74 14.45 -11.16
CA PRO A 107 -3.37 13.65 -9.99
C PRO A 107 -1.85 13.49 -9.91
N GLY A 108 -1.35 13.33 -8.67
CA GLY A 108 0.07 13.10 -8.46
C GLY A 108 0.57 11.81 -9.12
N LYS A 109 1.77 11.86 -9.69
CA LYS A 109 2.44 10.69 -10.28
C LYS A 109 3.00 9.79 -9.19
N VAL A 110 2.74 8.50 -9.29
CA VAL A 110 3.13 7.50 -8.30
C VAL A 110 4.26 6.62 -8.84
N LEU A 111 5.31 6.45 -8.04
CA LEU A 111 6.28 5.37 -8.21
C LEU A 111 6.02 4.33 -7.12
N HIS A 112 5.67 3.10 -7.51
CA HIS A 112 5.41 2.00 -6.59
C HIS A 112 6.45 0.90 -6.77
N MET A 113 7.34 0.76 -5.78
CA MET A 113 8.30 -0.35 -5.70
C MET A 113 7.77 -1.41 -4.76
N ASP A 114 7.71 -2.65 -5.23
CA ASP A 114 7.17 -3.77 -4.45
C ASP A 114 8.09 -5.00 -4.53
N GLY A 115 8.34 -5.61 -3.38
CA GLY A 115 9.08 -6.87 -3.28
C GLY A 115 8.32 -8.09 -3.81
N ASP A 116 7.01 -7.94 -4.07
CA ASP A 116 6.16 -9.03 -4.53
C ASP A 116 5.41 -8.68 -5.83
N PRO A 117 5.61 -9.44 -6.92
CA PRO A 117 4.98 -9.13 -8.21
C PRO A 117 3.47 -9.36 -8.21
N SER A 118 2.94 -10.26 -7.36
CA SER A 118 1.51 -10.56 -7.30
C SER A 118 0.74 -9.45 -6.60
N TYR A 119 1.28 -8.96 -5.48
CA TYR A 119 0.69 -7.82 -4.79
C TYR A 119 0.85 -6.53 -5.58
N LEU A 120 2.00 -6.33 -6.23
CA LEU A 120 2.16 -5.21 -7.17
C LEU A 120 1.07 -5.22 -8.24
N LYS A 121 0.81 -6.38 -8.86
CA LYS A 121 -0.24 -6.52 -9.88
C LYS A 121 -1.63 -6.15 -9.34
N LYS A 122 -1.99 -6.62 -8.13
CA LYS A 122 -3.26 -6.23 -7.47
C LYS A 122 -3.33 -4.70 -7.28
N CYS A 123 -2.26 -4.08 -6.81
CA CYS A 123 -2.18 -2.62 -6.65
C CYS A 123 -2.30 -1.88 -7.98
N MET A 124 -1.60 -2.32 -9.03
CA MET A 124 -1.67 -1.72 -10.37
C MET A 124 -3.09 -1.73 -10.93
N THR A 125 -3.82 -2.83 -10.78
CA THR A 125 -5.23 -2.93 -11.19
C THR A 125 -6.11 -1.91 -10.45
N LEU A 126 -5.87 -1.68 -9.17
CA LEU A 126 -6.64 -0.70 -8.40
C LEU A 126 -6.26 0.74 -8.78
N TYR A 127 -4.96 1.05 -8.99
CA TYR A 127 -4.52 2.37 -9.49
C TYR A 127 -5.18 2.72 -10.83
N GLU A 128 -5.21 1.77 -11.77
CA GLU A 128 -5.91 1.94 -13.05
C GLU A 128 -7.39 2.23 -12.85
N LYS A 129 -8.06 1.44 -11.99
CA LYS A 129 -9.49 1.61 -11.67
C LYS A 129 -9.83 2.98 -11.07
N VAL A 130 -8.91 3.57 -10.31
CA VAL A 130 -9.08 4.91 -9.69
C VAL A 130 -8.51 6.05 -10.54
N GLY A 131 -7.84 5.75 -11.65
CA GLY A 131 -7.33 6.76 -12.58
C GLY A 131 -6.05 7.47 -12.09
N ILE A 132 -5.18 6.78 -11.37
CA ILE A 132 -3.92 7.34 -10.86
C ILE A 132 -2.76 6.95 -11.79
N PRO A 133 -1.98 7.92 -12.31
CA PRO A 133 -0.79 7.64 -13.09
C PRO A 133 0.31 7.01 -12.20
N VAL A 134 0.69 5.77 -12.52
CA VAL A 134 1.64 5.01 -11.70
C VAL A 134 2.67 4.28 -12.55
N LEU A 135 3.92 4.27 -12.06
CA LEU A 135 4.97 3.37 -12.52
C LEU A 135 5.20 2.32 -11.44
N GLY A 136 4.78 1.08 -11.70
CA GLY A 136 5.00 -0.07 -10.82
C GLY A 136 6.28 -0.79 -11.16
N ILE A 137 7.13 -1.06 -10.17
CA ILE A 137 8.40 -1.75 -10.34
C ILE A 137 8.51 -2.87 -9.30
N HIS A 138 8.58 -4.12 -9.79
CA HIS A 138 8.99 -5.23 -8.94
C HIS A 138 10.50 -5.14 -8.69
N CYS A 139 10.89 -5.19 -7.42
CA CYS A 139 12.28 -5.10 -6.99
C CYS A 139 12.45 -5.76 -5.63
N ASN A 140 13.43 -6.67 -5.52
CA ASN A 140 13.74 -7.28 -4.23
C ASN A 140 14.05 -6.21 -3.17
N GLU A 141 13.55 -6.37 -1.94
CA GLU A 141 13.65 -5.37 -0.87
C GLU A 141 15.12 -4.97 -0.59
N LYS A 142 16.06 -5.90 -0.75
CA LYS A 142 17.49 -5.63 -0.55
C LYS A 142 18.09 -4.72 -1.62
N GLU A 143 17.53 -4.72 -2.82
CA GLU A 143 18.01 -3.94 -3.96
C GLU A 143 17.37 -2.55 -4.06
N MET A 144 16.22 -2.35 -3.39
CA MET A 144 15.49 -1.08 -3.44
C MET A 144 16.34 0.15 -3.10
N PRO A 145 17.20 0.13 -2.04
CA PRO A 145 18.01 1.30 -1.68
C PRO A 145 18.96 1.76 -2.80
N GLU A 146 19.51 0.84 -3.57
CA GLU A 146 20.44 1.16 -4.67
C GLU A 146 19.72 1.72 -5.90
N ARG A 147 18.50 1.24 -6.16
CA ARG A 147 17.73 1.58 -7.36
C ARG A 147 16.93 2.88 -7.24
N ILE A 148 16.47 3.21 -6.03
CA ILE A 148 15.51 4.31 -5.83
C ILE A 148 16.00 5.67 -6.34
N GLY A 149 17.26 6.00 -6.12
CA GLY A 149 17.81 7.30 -6.54
C GLY A 149 17.74 7.54 -8.04
N GLY A 150 18.04 6.51 -8.85
CA GLY A 150 17.92 6.56 -10.31
C GLY A 150 16.47 6.68 -10.78
N LEU A 151 15.58 5.92 -10.15
CA LEU A 151 14.16 5.92 -10.47
C LEU A 151 13.48 7.27 -10.18
N ILE A 152 13.81 7.90 -9.05
CA ILE A 152 13.31 9.25 -8.72
C ILE A 152 13.77 10.27 -9.77
N ASN A 153 15.02 10.24 -10.17
CA ASN A 153 15.55 11.16 -11.18
C ASN A 153 14.87 10.99 -12.56
N LEU A 154 14.59 9.74 -12.94
CA LEU A 154 13.97 9.40 -14.22
C LEU A 154 12.48 9.76 -14.24
N TYR A 155 11.73 9.30 -13.24
CA TYR A 155 10.27 9.37 -13.24
C TYR A 155 9.73 10.66 -12.60
N ARG A 156 10.48 11.24 -11.66
CA ARG A 156 10.09 12.45 -10.89
C ARG A 156 8.68 12.29 -10.28
N PRO A 157 8.49 11.33 -9.37
CA PRO A 157 7.19 11.07 -8.76
C PRO A 157 6.84 12.17 -7.75
N ASP A 158 5.52 12.40 -7.56
CA ASP A 158 4.98 13.18 -6.44
C ASP A 158 4.78 12.29 -5.20
N ILE A 159 4.54 10.99 -5.43
CA ILE A 159 4.31 10.00 -4.37
C ILE A 159 5.19 8.77 -4.64
N LEU A 160 5.86 8.30 -3.59
CA LEU A 160 6.66 7.07 -3.59
C LEU A 160 6.04 6.04 -2.65
N VAL A 161 5.84 4.83 -3.16
CA VAL A 161 5.39 3.67 -2.38
C VAL A 161 6.50 2.63 -2.35
N ILE A 162 6.87 2.19 -1.16
CA ILE A 162 7.91 1.19 -0.90
C ILE A 162 7.28 0.07 -0.10
N THR A 163 6.97 -1.05 -0.76
CA THR A 163 6.30 -2.19 -0.15
C THR A 163 7.00 -3.51 -0.47
N GLY A 164 6.56 -4.58 0.16
CA GLY A 164 7.10 -5.91 -0.02
C GLY A 164 6.66 -6.83 1.12
N HIS A 165 7.56 -7.67 1.58
CA HIS A 165 7.34 -8.55 2.72
C HIS A 165 8.17 -8.12 3.92
N ASP A 166 7.58 -8.15 5.11
CA ASP A 166 8.32 -7.99 6.36
C ASP A 166 7.72 -8.88 7.45
N ALA A 167 8.47 -9.16 8.48
CA ALA A 167 8.02 -9.91 9.64
C ALA A 167 8.94 -9.66 10.82
N TYR A 168 8.35 -9.48 11.99
CA TYR A 168 9.07 -9.46 13.26
C TYR A 168 9.37 -10.88 13.76
N SER A 169 10.57 -11.10 14.28
CA SER A 169 10.99 -12.38 14.84
C SER A 169 11.51 -12.22 16.27
N LYS A 170 10.76 -12.73 17.25
CA LYS A 170 11.17 -12.74 18.67
C LYS A 170 12.53 -13.42 18.88
N ALA A 171 12.85 -14.43 18.09
CA ALA A 171 14.12 -15.16 18.16
C ALA A 171 15.34 -14.30 17.78
N LYS A 172 15.13 -13.22 17.01
CA LYS A 172 16.20 -12.33 16.55
C LYS A 172 16.42 -11.11 17.45
N GLY A 173 15.46 -10.77 18.33
CA GLY A 173 15.62 -9.64 19.21
C GLY A 173 14.31 -9.05 19.71
N LYS A 174 14.43 -7.90 20.39
CA LYS A 174 13.27 -7.14 20.88
C LYS A 174 12.54 -6.44 19.74
N MET A 175 11.27 -6.09 19.95
CA MET A 175 10.44 -5.35 19.00
C MET A 175 11.01 -3.98 18.62
N THR A 176 11.84 -3.40 19.50
CA THR A 176 12.52 -2.12 19.27
C THR A 176 13.81 -2.23 18.46
N ASP A 177 14.29 -3.46 18.20
CA ASP A 177 15.48 -3.70 17.40
C ASP A 177 15.12 -3.97 15.94
N ILE A 178 15.51 -3.07 15.05
CA ILE A 178 15.25 -3.19 13.62
C ILE A 178 15.87 -4.47 13.00
N ASN A 179 16.91 -5.01 13.61
CA ASN A 179 17.54 -6.25 13.14
C ASN A 179 16.70 -7.50 13.42
N ALA A 180 15.70 -7.38 14.30
CA ALA A 180 14.72 -8.44 14.54
C ALA A 180 13.68 -8.56 13.41
N TYR A 181 13.71 -7.65 12.43
CA TYR A 181 12.79 -7.63 11.30
C TYR A 181 13.46 -8.14 10.02
N ARG A 182 12.64 -8.74 9.16
CA ARG A 182 13.13 -9.35 7.92
C ARG A 182 13.68 -8.30 6.93
N HIS A 183 12.90 -7.26 6.65
CA HIS A 183 13.21 -6.27 5.62
C HIS A 183 13.08 -4.80 6.06
N SER A 184 12.62 -4.49 7.28
CA SER A 184 12.46 -3.11 7.76
C SER A 184 13.72 -2.24 7.53
N LYS A 185 14.91 -2.79 7.74
CA LYS A 185 16.17 -2.07 7.51
C LYS A 185 16.35 -1.64 6.06
N HIS A 186 15.89 -2.44 5.10
CA HIS A 186 15.98 -2.13 3.67
C HIS A 186 14.97 -1.06 3.28
N PHE A 187 13.75 -1.13 3.79
CA PHE A 187 12.75 -0.07 3.61
C PHE A 187 13.23 1.25 4.20
N VAL A 188 13.76 1.25 5.43
CA VAL A 188 14.34 2.44 6.08
C VAL A 188 15.47 3.03 5.23
N GLN A 189 16.37 2.20 4.72
CA GLN A 189 17.46 2.67 3.87
C GLN A 189 16.92 3.26 2.55
N THR A 190 15.91 2.63 1.93
CA THR A 190 15.27 3.14 0.71
C THR A 190 14.64 4.51 0.93
N VAL A 191 13.93 4.70 2.06
CA VAL A 191 13.38 6.01 2.44
C VAL A 191 14.49 7.04 2.60
N LYS A 192 15.59 6.72 3.29
CA LYS A 192 16.73 7.62 3.46
C LYS A 192 17.37 8.01 2.11
N GLU A 193 17.56 7.05 1.21
CA GLU A 193 18.09 7.34 -0.13
C GLU A 193 17.16 8.23 -0.96
N ALA A 194 15.83 8.01 -0.84
CA ALA A 194 14.84 8.89 -1.46
C ALA A 194 14.91 10.32 -0.89
N ARG A 195 15.04 10.46 0.44
CA ARG A 195 15.15 11.76 1.12
C ARG A 195 16.47 12.50 0.81
N LYS A 196 17.55 11.79 0.53
CA LYS A 196 18.78 12.43 -0.01
C LYS A 196 18.54 13.13 -1.36
N LYS A 197 17.62 12.60 -2.18
CA LYS A 197 17.24 13.20 -3.46
C LYS A 197 16.21 14.31 -3.31
N ILE A 198 15.20 14.09 -2.49
CA ILE A 198 14.10 15.04 -2.24
C ILE A 198 13.88 15.13 -0.72
N PRO A 199 14.58 16.06 -0.02
CA PRO A 199 14.54 16.15 1.44
C PRO A 199 13.20 16.57 2.01
N HIS A 200 12.43 17.40 1.29
CA HIS A 200 11.20 17.98 1.79
C HIS A 200 10.03 16.98 1.74
N LEU A 201 9.33 16.85 2.86
CA LEU A 201 8.23 15.91 3.04
C LEU A 201 7.05 16.18 2.08
N ASP A 202 6.77 17.46 1.80
CA ASP A 202 5.67 17.88 0.92
C ASP A 202 6.01 17.81 -0.58
N GLN A 203 7.30 17.68 -0.95
CA GLN A 203 7.72 17.56 -2.36
C GLN A 203 7.70 16.12 -2.85
N LEU A 204 7.85 15.16 -1.96
CA LEU A 204 7.72 13.75 -2.22
C LEU A 204 7.03 13.11 -1.02
N VAL A 205 5.79 12.69 -1.20
CA VAL A 205 5.09 11.92 -0.15
C VAL A 205 5.52 10.47 -0.22
N ILE A 206 5.98 9.91 0.90
CA ILE A 206 6.48 8.52 0.96
C ILE A 206 5.58 7.69 1.86
N PHE A 207 5.04 6.58 1.30
CA PHE A 207 4.53 5.45 2.06
C PHE A 207 5.58 4.33 2.09
N ALA A 208 5.85 3.76 3.26
CA ALA A 208 6.82 2.67 3.36
C ALA A 208 6.39 1.57 4.34
N GLY A 209 6.78 0.33 4.03
CA GLY A 209 6.65 -0.83 4.89
C GLY A 209 5.66 -1.88 4.40
N ALA A 210 5.59 -2.96 5.15
CA ALA A 210 4.76 -4.14 4.90
C ALA A 210 4.17 -4.67 6.22
N CYS A 211 3.67 -5.90 6.25
CA CYS A 211 3.21 -6.53 7.49
C CYS A 211 4.26 -6.49 8.57
N GLN A 212 3.88 -6.13 9.79
CA GLN A 212 4.73 -6.12 10.99
C GLN A 212 6.02 -5.28 10.88
N SER A 213 6.13 -4.34 9.93
CA SER A 213 7.34 -3.50 9.78
C SER A 213 7.63 -2.64 11.02
N HIS A 214 8.89 -2.23 11.15
CA HIS A 214 9.33 -1.35 12.24
C HIS A 214 8.90 0.11 11.95
N PHE A 215 7.66 0.42 12.29
CA PHE A 215 6.97 1.67 12.00
C PHE A 215 7.78 2.92 12.37
N GLU A 216 8.28 2.98 13.61
CA GLU A 216 8.96 4.16 14.15
C GLU A 216 10.22 4.51 13.35
N SER A 217 10.98 3.49 12.93
CA SER A 217 12.18 3.71 12.11
C SER A 217 11.85 4.21 10.70
N LEU A 218 10.70 3.81 10.15
CA LEU A 218 10.25 4.28 8.84
C LEU A 218 9.87 5.77 8.91
N ILE A 219 9.10 6.17 9.91
CA ILE A 219 8.74 7.58 10.14
C ILE A 219 9.99 8.42 10.41
N HIS A 220 10.88 7.97 11.30
CA HIS A 220 12.13 8.67 11.58
C HIS A 220 13.06 8.78 10.37
N ALA A 221 12.99 7.84 9.42
CA ALA A 221 13.74 7.92 8.16
C ALA A 221 13.18 8.96 7.20
N GLY A 222 11.95 9.48 7.46
CA GLY A 222 11.29 10.50 6.67
C GLY A 222 10.12 9.99 5.82
N ALA A 223 9.56 8.82 6.10
CA ALA A 223 8.29 8.42 5.51
C ALA A 223 7.15 9.32 6.04
N ASN A 224 6.21 9.70 5.18
CA ASN A 224 5.00 10.42 5.59
C ASN A 224 3.98 9.47 6.20
N PHE A 225 3.89 8.26 5.62
CA PHE A 225 3.03 7.18 6.08
C PHE A 225 3.83 5.89 6.14
N ALA A 226 3.51 5.06 7.11
CA ALA A 226 4.15 3.76 7.27
C ALA A 226 3.15 2.71 7.75
N SER A 227 3.51 1.45 7.50
CA SER A 227 2.72 0.32 7.96
C SER A 227 3.10 -0.13 9.36
N SER A 228 2.11 -0.72 10.02
CA SER A 228 2.24 -1.60 11.16
C SER A 228 2.71 -0.96 12.47
N PRO A 229 2.08 0.15 12.93
CA PRO A 229 2.38 0.71 14.26
C PRO A 229 2.16 -0.33 15.38
N GLU A 230 1.15 -1.18 15.28
CA GLU A 230 0.89 -2.26 16.25
C GLU A 230 1.50 -3.62 15.84
N ARG A 231 2.39 -3.65 14.84
CA ARG A 231 3.05 -4.87 14.32
C ARG A 231 2.05 -5.92 13.83
N ILE A 232 0.94 -5.48 13.26
CA ILE A 232 -0.07 -6.35 12.66
C ILE A 232 0.14 -6.51 11.15
N ASN A 233 -0.60 -7.42 10.57
CA ASN A 233 -0.63 -7.61 9.12
C ASN A 233 -1.50 -6.54 8.47
N ILE A 234 -1.06 -6.03 7.31
CA ILE A 234 -1.80 -5.03 6.53
C ILE A 234 -2.37 -5.65 5.26
N HIS A 235 -3.50 -5.14 4.82
CA HIS A 235 -4.10 -5.55 3.55
C HIS A 235 -3.24 -5.10 2.36
N ALA A 236 -3.18 -5.93 1.32
CA ALA A 236 -2.32 -5.66 0.16
C ALA A 236 -2.65 -4.35 -0.57
N LEU A 237 -3.90 -3.92 -0.54
CA LEU A 237 -4.40 -2.72 -1.22
C LEU A 237 -4.33 -1.43 -0.38
N ASP A 238 -4.05 -1.51 0.91
CA ASP A 238 -3.99 -0.33 1.79
C ASP A 238 -3.08 0.79 1.28
N PRO A 239 -1.89 0.51 0.73
CA PRO A 239 -1.03 1.56 0.17
C PRO A 239 -1.72 2.35 -0.95
N VAL A 240 -2.56 1.70 -1.76
CA VAL A 240 -3.26 2.34 -2.87
C VAL A 240 -4.32 3.33 -2.36
N TYR A 241 -5.06 2.97 -1.30
CA TYR A 241 -6.06 3.88 -0.70
C TYR A 241 -5.42 5.12 -0.08
N ILE A 242 -4.27 4.96 0.60
CA ILE A 242 -3.47 6.10 1.12
C ILE A 242 -3.06 7.01 -0.04
N VAL A 243 -2.43 6.43 -1.06
CA VAL A 243 -1.96 7.15 -2.24
C VAL A 243 -3.11 7.85 -2.96
N ALA A 244 -4.25 7.19 -3.11
CA ALA A 244 -5.41 7.74 -3.76
C ALA A 244 -5.93 8.99 -3.03
N LYS A 245 -6.04 8.95 -1.72
CA LYS A 245 -6.44 10.12 -0.92
C LYS A 245 -5.49 11.29 -1.14
N ILE A 246 -4.17 11.05 -1.12
CA ILE A 246 -3.15 12.08 -1.31
C ILE A 246 -3.19 12.61 -2.75
N SER A 247 -3.30 11.72 -3.74
CA SER A 247 -3.24 12.04 -5.17
C SER A 247 -4.40 12.92 -5.62
N PHE A 248 -5.58 12.76 -5.02
CA PHE A 248 -6.78 13.54 -5.33
C PHE A 248 -7.08 14.68 -4.35
N THR A 249 -6.27 14.89 -3.33
CA THR A 249 -6.39 16.08 -2.48
C THR A 249 -5.58 17.24 -3.08
N PRO A 250 -6.15 18.46 -3.18
CA PRO A 250 -5.45 19.63 -3.70
C PRO A 250 -4.13 19.92 -2.97
N PHE A 251 -3.11 20.37 -3.71
CA PHE A 251 -1.78 20.62 -3.15
C PHE A 251 -1.73 21.74 -2.12
N MET A 252 -2.75 22.62 -2.10
CA MET A 252 -2.89 23.66 -1.09
C MET A 252 -3.55 23.17 0.20
N GLU A 253 -4.11 21.97 0.20
CA GLU A 253 -4.82 21.43 1.35
C GLU A 253 -3.94 20.50 2.18
N ARG A 254 -4.12 20.59 3.49
CA ARG A 254 -3.55 19.65 4.45
C ARG A 254 -4.45 18.42 4.54
N ILE A 255 -3.82 17.28 4.62
CA ILE A 255 -4.45 15.99 4.83
C ILE A 255 -4.13 15.58 6.27
N ASN A 256 -5.16 15.45 7.08
CA ASN A 256 -5.04 14.85 8.41
C ASN A 256 -4.85 13.34 8.24
N VAL A 257 -3.99 12.76 9.07
CA VAL A 257 -3.70 11.32 9.04
C VAL A 257 -4.97 10.46 9.16
N TRP A 258 -5.92 10.87 10.01
CA TRP A 258 -7.19 10.16 10.19
C TRP A 258 -8.06 10.11 8.93
N ASP A 259 -8.05 11.18 8.14
CA ASP A 259 -8.79 11.24 6.86
C ASP A 259 -8.22 10.27 5.81
N VAL A 260 -6.92 9.96 5.91
CA VAL A 260 -6.30 8.95 5.06
C VAL A 260 -6.69 7.55 5.52
N LEU A 261 -6.57 7.29 6.82
CA LEU A 261 -6.72 5.94 7.38
C LEU A 261 -8.15 5.41 7.31
N ARG A 262 -9.16 6.28 7.39
CA ARG A 262 -10.57 5.86 7.33
C ARG A 262 -10.97 5.16 6.03
N ASN A 263 -10.22 5.37 4.94
CA ASN A 263 -10.48 4.76 3.64
C ASN A 263 -9.69 3.46 3.43
N THR A 264 -8.83 3.10 4.37
CA THR A 264 -8.02 1.89 4.31
C THR A 264 -8.78 0.69 4.89
N LEU A 265 -8.38 -0.50 4.51
CA LEU A 265 -9.01 -1.76 4.95
C LEU A 265 -8.56 -2.16 6.35
N THR A 266 -7.28 -1.93 6.67
CA THR A 266 -6.70 -2.30 7.97
C THR A 266 -6.89 -1.22 9.03
N GLY A 267 -7.02 0.06 8.65
CA GLY A 267 -7.22 1.18 9.56
C GLY A 267 -6.01 1.52 10.43
N GLU A 268 -6.25 2.26 11.51
CA GLU A 268 -5.22 2.86 12.38
C GLU A 268 -4.30 1.87 13.10
N LYS A 269 -4.73 0.65 13.31
CA LYS A 269 -3.88 -0.40 13.92
C LYS A 269 -2.78 -0.87 12.98
N GLY A 270 -3.07 -0.89 11.68
CA GLY A 270 -2.14 -1.35 10.66
C GLY A 270 -1.38 -0.26 9.94
N LEU A 271 -1.83 0.98 10.06
CA LEU A 271 -1.30 2.10 9.28
C LEU A 271 -1.24 3.35 10.14
N GLY A 272 -0.22 4.17 9.90
CA GLY A 272 -0.05 5.45 10.58
C GLY A 272 0.78 6.41 9.75
N GLY A 273 0.96 7.62 10.24
CA GLY A 273 1.73 8.62 9.51
C GLY A 273 1.73 9.98 10.18
N ILE A 274 2.08 10.98 9.41
CA ILE A 274 2.08 12.38 9.79
C ILE A 274 1.17 13.18 8.86
N ASP A 275 0.66 14.30 9.31
CA ASP A 275 -0.06 15.24 8.48
C ASP A 275 0.79 15.65 7.29
N THR A 276 0.20 15.68 6.11
CA THR A 276 0.90 16.00 4.87
C THR A 276 0.04 16.86 3.96
N ARG A 277 0.54 17.27 2.82
CA ARG A 277 -0.24 17.99 1.81
C ARG A 277 -0.70 17.05 0.72
N GLY A 278 -1.83 17.42 0.08
CA GLY A 278 -2.23 16.81 -1.17
C GLY A 278 -1.27 17.14 -2.32
N VAL A 279 -1.44 16.47 -3.45
CA VAL A 279 -0.60 16.68 -4.64
C VAL A 279 -1.41 16.94 -5.91
N LEU A 280 -2.75 16.98 -5.81
CA LEU A 280 -3.62 17.29 -6.96
C LEU A 280 -3.38 18.72 -7.43
N ARG A 281 -3.17 18.91 -8.71
CA ARG A 281 -3.08 20.21 -9.36
C ARG A 281 -4.27 20.43 -10.29
N THR A 282 -4.84 21.62 -10.23
CA THR A 282 -5.90 22.06 -11.15
C THR A 282 -5.35 23.15 -12.05
N GLY A 283 -5.58 23.06 -13.34
CA GLY A 283 -5.13 24.03 -14.34
C GLY A 283 -6.25 24.55 -15.21
N MET A 284 -6.10 25.74 -15.74
CA MET A 284 -7.04 26.45 -16.65
C MET A 284 -6.26 27.33 -17.64
N PRO A 285 -6.82 27.60 -18.83
CA PRO A 285 -7.99 26.94 -19.43
C PRO A 285 -7.63 25.60 -20.06
N TYR A 286 -8.57 24.66 -20.06
CA TYR A 286 -8.44 23.42 -20.83
C TYR A 286 -9.07 23.63 -22.21
N ARG A 287 -8.27 23.53 -23.27
CA ARG A 287 -8.76 23.47 -24.65
C ARG A 287 -8.49 22.08 -25.18
N PRO A 288 -9.51 21.24 -25.41
CA PRO A 288 -9.29 19.97 -26.10
C PRO A 288 -8.69 20.27 -27.48
N ILE A 289 -7.68 19.51 -27.86
CA ILE A 289 -7.15 19.54 -29.24
C ILE A 289 -8.34 19.08 -30.11
N GLN A 290 -8.86 19.96 -30.93
CA GLN A 290 -9.75 19.54 -32.03
C GLN A 290 -8.85 18.76 -32.98
N GLU A 291 -9.08 17.46 -33.11
CA GLU A 291 -8.59 16.71 -34.26
C GLU A 291 -9.22 17.42 -35.45
N GLU A 292 -8.44 18.14 -36.23
CA GLU A 292 -8.84 18.63 -37.53
C GLU A 292 -9.08 17.37 -38.36
N ASP A 293 -10.36 17.09 -38.64
CA ASP A 293 -10.75 16.10 -39.63
C ASP A 293 -10.10 16.52 -40.97
N GLU A 294 -9.01 15.79 -41.37
CA GLU A 294 -8.52 15.78 -42.73
C GLU A 294 -9.36 14.85 -43.61
#